data_c000b6cad2d9756e8bdb2327170e8a69
#
_entry.id   c000b6cad2d9756e8bdb2327170e8a69
#
_cell.length_a   1.000
_cell.length_b   1.000
_cell.length_c   1.000
_cell.angle_alpha   90.00
_cell.angle_beta   90.00
_cell.angle_gamma   90.00
#
_symmetry.space_group_name_H-M   'P 1'
#
loop_
_entity.id
_entity.type
_entity.pdbx_description
1 polymer ?
#
loop_
_entity_poly.entity_id
_entity_poly.type
_entity_poly.pdbx_seq_one_letter_code
_entity_poly.pdbx_strand_id
1 'polypeptide(L)'
;LTMLVWNLASTWWIWNASPPGAIAAFLANSLIMCLPWLGYRISKKWLGEKWSYLVLVAFWMTFEFIHLTDWGLSWPWLTLGNAFATHTEWIQWYEYTGTSGGTLWIWASNILIFLLLKEYQLNGRSKKYLTMLVGWLFLFLIPAYVLSGLSIKSVQQGTTNNIVVVQPNIDPYEKVSDVAGSLEAQQGKLISISEKVIDSNTVLV
;
A
#
# COMPACT_ATOMS: atom_id res chain seq x y z
N LEU A 1 17.29 10.26 6.44
CA LEU A 1 16.51 11.44 6.06
C LEU A 1 15.33 11.07 5.13
N THR A 2 15.56 10.35 4.03
CA THR A 2 14.52 9.98 3.05
C THR A 2 13.30 9.32 3.69
N MET A 3 13.52 8.30 4.55
CA MET A 3 12.42 7.59 5.23
C MET A 3 11.65 8.49 6.20
N LEU A 4 12.33 9.42 6.85
CA LEU A 4 11.67 10.40 7.72
C LEU A 4 10.79 11.37 6.91
N VAL A 5 11.32 11.90 5.79
CA VAL A 5 10.54 12.78 4.89
C VAL A 5 9.34 12.03 4.33
N TRP A 6 9.52 10.77 3.93
CA TRP A 6 8.43 9.91 3.46
C TRP A 6 7.33 9.76 4.52
N ASN A 7 7.69 9.41 5.76
CA ASN A 7 6.72 9.25 6.84
C ASN A 7 5.99 10.56 7.15
N LEU A 8 6.72 11.68 7.25
CA LEU A 8 6.12 12.99 7.47
C LEU A 8 5.13 13.38 6.36
N ALA A 9 5.51 13.18 5.11
CA ALA A 9 4.66 13.53 3.98
C ALA A 9 3.42 12.63 3.84
N SER A 10 3.56 11.32 4.15
CA SER A 10 2.48 10.34 3.94
C SER A 10 1.55 10.20 5.14
N THR A 11 2.02 10.51 6.36
CA THR A 11 1.27 10.21 7.60
C THR A 11 1.14 11.41 8.54
N TRP A 12 1.34 12.63 8.04
CA TRP A 12 1.24 13.88 8.81
C TRP A 12 -0.08 14.02 9.60
N TRP A 13 -1.17 13.47 9.08
CA TRP A 13 -2.51 13.53 9.66
C TRP A 13 -2.61 12.88 11.05
N ILE A 14 -1.68 12.00 11.42
CA ILE A 14 -1.63 11.38 12.76
C ILE A 14 -1.41 12.43 13.85
N TRP A 15 -0.76 13.53 13.49
CA TRP A 15 -0.58 14.67 14.39
C TRP A 15 -1.91 15.15 14.98
N ASN A 16 -2.98 15.11 14.21
CA ASN A 16 -4.31 15.54 14.66
C ASN A 16 -4.89 14.61 15.73
N ALA A 17 -4.50 13.35 15.76
CA ALA A 17 -4.98 12.38 16.74
C ALA A 17 -4.15 12.43 18.05
N SER A 18 -2.81 12.46 17.92
CA SER A 18 -1.90 12.47 19.08
C SER A 18 -0.52 13.02 18.67
N PRO A 19 -0.18 14.27 18.97
CA PRO A 19 1.13 14.81 18.62
C PRO A 19 2.32 14.02 19.17
N PRO A 20 2.35 13.57 20.44
CA PRO A 20 3.46 12.73 20.93
C PRO A 20 3.51 11.37 20.22
N GLY A 21 2.34 10.76 19.98
CA GLY A 21 2.23 9.50 19.25
C GLY A 21 2.71 9.63 17.80
N ALA A 22 2.39 10.74 17.13
CA ALA A 22 2.84 11.04 15.78
C ALA A 22 4.38 11.12 15.68
N ILE A 23 5.02 11.85 16.61
CA ILE A 23 6.48 11.95 16.65
C ILE A 23 7.11 10.56 16.83
N ALA A 24 6.61 9.78 17.79
CA ALA A 24 7.10 8.43 18.04
C ALA A 24 6.92 7.53 16.80
N ALA A 25 5.76 7.58 16.15
CA ALA A 25 5.47 6.82 14.95
C ALA A 25 6.38 7.19 13.78
N PHE A 26 6.57 8.48 13.50
CA PHE A 26 7.44 8.95 12.41
C PHE A 26 8.88 8.51 12.61
N LEU A 27 9.41 8.60 13.83
CA LEU A 27 10.77 8.19 14.14
C LEU A 27 10.93 6.68 14.09
N ALA A 28 10.07 5.93 14.80
CA ALA A 28 10.16 4.48 14.86
C ALA A 28 10.00 3.84 13.48
N ASN A 29 8.95 4.21 12.73
CA ASN A 29 8.73 3.64 11.40
C ASN A 29 9.85 4.00 10.43
N SER A 30 10.37 5.25 10.48
CA SER A 30 11.51 5.64 9.64
C SER A 30 12.75 4.81 9.91
N LEU A 31 13.03 4.47 11.17
CA LEU A 31 14.15 3.61 11.56
C LEU A 31 13.95 2.17 11.07
N ILE A 32 12.75 1.61 11.27
CA ILE A 32 12.42 0.26 10.83
C ILE A 32 12.51 0.16 9.29
N MET A 33 12.03 1.15 8.55
CA MET A 33 12.14 1.22 7.08
C MET A 33 13.60 1.26 6.58
N CYS A 34 14.57 1.57 7.43
CA CYS A 34 15.98 1.48 7.05
C CYS A 34 16.51 0.05 7.04
N LEU A 35 15.85 -0.92 7.68
CA LEU A 35 16.33 -2.32 7.77
C LEU A 35 16.49 -2.99 6.39
N PRO A 36 15.52 -2.90 5.46
CA PRO A 36 15.67 -3.40 4.10
C PRO A 36 16.90 -2.84 3.37
N TRP A 37 17.18 -1.56 3.55
CA TRP A 37 18.35 -0.89 2.96
C TRP A 37 19.68 -1.33 3.58
N LEU A 38 19.70 -1.62 4.88
CA LEU A 38 20.87 -2.22 5.53
C LEU A 38 21.12 -3.63 4.97
N GLY A 39 20.08 -4.44 4.83
CA GLY A 39 20.14 -5.75 4.19
C GLY A 39 20.70 -5.67 2.77
N TYR A 40 20.20 -4.75 1.95
CA TYR A 40 20.74 -4.47 0.62
C TYR A 40 22.23 -4.11 0.65
N ARG A 41 22.63 -3.20 1.55
CA ARG A 41 24.03 -2.75 1.65
C ARG A 41 24.99 -3.88 2.05
N ILE A 42 24.54 -4.76 2.95
CA ILE A 42 25.30 -5.91 3.38
C ILE A 42 25.39 -6.94 2.24
N SER A 43 24.26 -7.27 1.62
CA SER A 43 24.20 -8.25 0.53
C SER A 43 25.03 -7.85 -0.68
N LYS A 44 25.11 -6.53 -0.96
CA LYS A 44 25.92 -6.01 -2.07
C LYS A 44 27.41 -6.37 -1.94
N LYS A 45 27.93 -6.47 -0.71
CA LYS A 45 29.33 -6.86 -0.46
C LYS A 45 29.61 -8.34 -0.81
N TRP A 46 28.60 -9.21 -0.66
CA TRP A 46 28.74 -10.65 -0.84
C TRP A 46 28.25 -11.14 -2.20
N LEU A 47 27.18 -10.57 -2.69
CA LEU A 47 26.48 -11.03 -3.90
C LEU A 47 26.73 -10.13 -5.13
N GLY A 48 27.39 -8.99 -4.92
CA GLY A 48 27.54 -7.98 -5.96
C GLY A 48 26.26 -7.16 -6.20
N GLU A 49 26.37 -6.13 -7.03
CA GLU A 49 25.31 -5.14 -7.23
C GLU A 49 24.03 -5.75 -7.83
N LYS A 50 24.17 -6.60 -8.83
CA LYS A 50 23.04 -7.18 -9.59
C LYS A 50 22.08 -7.98 -8.70
N TRP A 51 22.62 -8.90 -7.90
CA TRP A 51 21.81 -9.78 -7.04
C TRP A 51 21.29 -9.07 -5.79
N SER A 52 21.99 -8.03 -5.33
CA SER A 52 21.55 -7.27 -4.16
C SER A 52 20.24 -6.52 -4.38
N TYR A 53 19.86 -6.19 -5.62
CA TYR A 53 18.52 -5.62 -5.90
C TYR A 53 17.39 -6.62 -5.60
N LEU A 54 17.58 -7.91 -5.91
CA LEU A 54 16.59 -8.94 -5.56
C LEU A 54 16.47 -9.08 -4.04
N VAL A 55 17.62 -9.02 -3.35
CA VAL A 55 17.63 -9.06 -1.87
C VAL A 55 16.90 -7.83 -1.30
N LEU A 56 17.10 -6.64 -1.86
CA LEU A 56 16.37 -5.43 -1.45
C LEU A 56 14.87 -5.62 -1.56
N VAL A 57 14.40 -6.13 -2.70
CA VAL A 57 12.97 -6.39 -2.92
C VAL A 57 12.45 -7.42 -1.93
N ALA A 58 13.16 -8.52 -1.71
CA ALA A 58 12.76 -9.56 -0.77
C ALA A 58 12.67 -9.02 0.67
N PHE A 59 13.67 -8.26 1.11
CA PHE A 59 13.65 -7.61 2.43
C PHE A 59 12.52 -6.61 2.58
N TRP A 60 12.24 -5.84 1.53
CA TRP A 60 11.13 -4.87 1.57
C TRP A 60 9.77 -5.56 1.63
N MET A 61 9.55 -6.58 0.83
CA MET A 61 8.31 -7.36 0.86
C MET A 61 8.13 -8.07 2.22
N THR A 62 9.21 -8.58 2.80
CA THR A 62 9.19 -9.14 4.15
C THR A 62 8.84 -8.08 5.20
N PHE A 63 9.42 -6.89 5.08
CA PHE A 63 9.10 -5.76 5.94
C PHE A 63 7.60 -5.40 5.86
N GLU A 64 7.04 -5.25 4.66
CA GLU A 64 5.61 -4.98 4.50
C GLU A 64 4.74 -6.11 5.04
N PHE A 65 5.10 -7.37 4.80
CA PHE A 65 4.40 -8.52 5.33
C PHE A 65 4.36 -8.52 6.87
N ILE A 66 5.47 -8.23 7.53
CA ILE A 66 5.53 -8.10 8.98
C ILE A 66 4.62 -6.95 9.46
N HIS A 67 4.58 -5.83 8.74
CA HIS A 67 3.72 -4.70 9.08
C HIS A 67 2.22 -4.94 8.85
N LEU A 68 1.84 -5.97 8.09
CA LEU A 68 0.45 -6.41 7.95
C LEU A 68 0.00 -7.28 9.14
N THR A 69 0.94 -7.82 9.92
CA THR A 69 0.63 -8.59 11.13
C THR A 69 0.62 -7.68 12.35
N ASP A 70 -0.27 -7.96 13.31
CA ASP A 70 -0.34 -7.17 14.54
C ASP A 70 0.73 -7.63 15.53
N TRP A 71 1.76 -6.80 15.71
CA TRP A 71 2.87 -7.00 16.64
C TRP A 71 3.13 -5.75 17.52
N GLY A 72 2.12 -4.88 17.62
CA GLY A 72 2.15 -3.69 18.49
C GLY A 72 2.76 -2.44 17.84
N LEU A 73 3.69 -2.57 16.91
CA LEU A 73 4.26 -1.47 16.11
C LEU A 73 3.95 -1.63 14.61
N SER A 74 2.92 -2.40 14.28
CA SER A 74 2.47 -2.63 12.91
C SER A 74 2.00 -1.32 12.27
N TRP A 75 2.36 -1.10 11.00
CA TRP A 75 2.06 0.11 10.26
C TRP A 75 1.63 -0.19 8.81
N PRO A 76 0.47 -0.82 8.61
CA PRO A 76 0.06 -1.32 7.28
C PRO A 76 -0.28 -0.22 6.26
N TRP A 77 -0.43 1.02 6.70
CA TRP A 77 -0.86 2.15 5.86
C TRP A 77 0.09 2.49 4.72
N LEU A 78 1.40 2.22 4.87
CA LEU A 78 2.44 2.60 3.92
C LEU A 78 2.88 1.45 3.00
N THR A 79 2.10 0.40 2.88
CA THR A 79 2.32 -0.65 1.88
C THR A 79 2.31 -0.05 0.49
N LEU A 80 3.39 -0.23 -0.27
CA LEU A 80 3.55 0.42 -1.59
C LEU A 80 2.44 0.03 -2.57
N GLY A 81 1.97 -1.21 -2.51
CA GLY A 81 0.85 -1.67 -3.34
C GLY A 81 -0.43 -0.85 -3.19
N ASN A 82 -0.62 -0.15 -2.06
CA ASN A 82 -1.76 0.72 -1.84
C ASN A 82 -1.67 2.07 -2.58
N ALA A 83 -0.53 2.39 -3.19
CA ALA A 83 -0.33 3.66 -3.91
C ALA A 83 -1.34 3.89 -5.06
N PHE A 84 -1.93 2.82 -5.58
CA PHE A 84 -2.91 2.89 -6.67
C PHE A 84 -4.37 2.80 -6.21
N ALA A 85 -4.66 2.97 -4.91
CA ALA A 85 -6.01 2.84 -4.37
C ALA A 85 -7.05 3.80 -5.02
N THR A 86 -6.60 4.94 -5.54
CA THR A 86 -7.44 5.90 -6.28
C THR A 86 -7.55 5.59 -7.78
N HIS A 87 -6.78 4.63 -8.30
CA HIS A 87 -6.75 4.20 -9.69
C HIS A 87 -6.97 2.69 -9.79
N THR A 88 -8.10 2.25 -9.26
CA THR A 88 -8.46 0.82 -9.18
C THR A 88 -8.54 0.16 -10.56
N GLU A 89 -8.82 0.92 -11.61
CA GLU A 89 -8.80 0.45 -13.01
C GLU A 89 -7.43 -0.03 -13.49
N TRP A 90 -6.33 0.36 -12.84
CA TRP A 90 -4.98 -0.08 -13.20
C TRP A 90 -4.52 -1.33 -12.47
N ILE A 91 -5.24 -1.73 -11.42
CA ILE A 91 -4.81 -2.76 -10.49
C ILE A 91 -5.79 -3.94 -10.36
N GLN A 92 -6.69 -4.13 -11.31
CA GLN A 92 -7.64 -5.24 -11.27
C GLN A 92 -6.96 -6.62 -11.22
N TRP A 93 -5.73 -6.74 -11.73
CA TRP A 93 -4.89 -7.92 -11.63
C TRP A 93 -4.44 -8.26 -10.20
N TYR A 94 -4.67 -7.37 -9.21
CA TYR A 94 -4.49 -7.68 -7.79
C TYR A 94 -5.39 -8.81 -7.32
N GLU A 95 -6.44 -9.14 -8.07
CA GLU A 95 -7.25 -10.35 -7.86
C GLU A 95 -6.38 -11.61 -7.73
N TYR A 96 -5.27 -11.68 -8.49
CA TYR A 96 -4.37 -12.85 -8.50
C TYR A 96 -3.17 -12.71 -7.56
N THR A 97 -2.70 -11.52 -7.32
CA THR A 97 -1.41 -11.28 -6.62
C THR A 97 -1.55 -10.57 -5.29
N GLY A 98 -2.73 -10.04 -5.01
CA GLY A 98 -2.93 -9.14 -3.89
C GLY A 98 -2.14 -7.82 -4.04
N THR A 99 -2.15 -7.01 -3.00
CA THR A 99 -1.40 -5.74 -2.93
C THR A 99 0.12 -5.96 -2.96
N SER A 100 0.60 -7.13 -2.56
CA SER A 100 2.02 -7.49 -2.62
C SER A 100 2.56 -7.51 -4.06
N GLY A 101 1.73 -7.90 -5.03
CA GLY A 101 2.07 -7.79 -6.45
C GLY A 101 2.31 -6.34 -6.87
N GLY A 102 1.51 -5.40 -6.36
CA GLY A 102 1.70 -3.97 -6.57
C GLY A 102 3.01 -3.46 -6.01
N THR A 103 3.37 -3.88 -4.81
CA THR A 103 4.67 -3.57 -4.21
C THR A 103 5.82 -4.08 -5.10
N LEU A 104 5.73 -5.32 -5.58
CA LEU A 104 6.73 -5.89 -6.49
C LEU A 104 6.83 -5.08 -7.79
N TRP A 105 5.69 -4.71 -8.37
CA TRP A 105 5.61 -3.91 -9.59
C TRP A 105 6.27 -2.53 -9.43
N ILE A 106 6.01 -1.85 -8.30
CA ILE A 106 6.65 -0.58 -7.96
C ILE A 106 8.15 -0.74 -7.83
N TRP A 107 8.63 -1.78 -7.12
CA TRP A 107 10.05 -2.02 -6.96
C TRP A 107 10.74 -2.35 -8.28
N ALA A 108 10.14 -3.20 -9.12
CA ALA A 108 10.67 -3.52 -10.44
C ALA A 108 10.78 -2.25 -11.31
N SER A 109 9.75 -1.40 -11.30
CA SER A 109 9.76 -0.11 -12.00
C SER A 109 10.85 0.82 -11.49
N ASN A 110 10.97 0.99 -10.17
CA ASN A 110 11.97 1.89 -9.58
C ASN A 110 13.41 1.43 -9.85
N ILE A 111 13.69 0.13 -9.72
CA ILE A 111 15.02 -0.42 -10.01
C ILE A 111 15.35 -0.22 -11.49
N LEU A 112 14.40 -0.47 -12.38
CA LEU A 112 14.63 -0.32 -13.81
C LEU A 112 14.83 1.15 -14.21
N ILE A 113 14.07 2.09 -13.63
CA ILE A 113 14.28 3.53 -13.81
C ILE A 113 15.67 3.93 -13.31
N PHE A 114 16.06 3.45 -12.12
CA PHE A 114 17.39 3.75 -11.58
C PHE A 114 18.51 3.25 -12.52
N LEU A 115 18.37 2.03 -13.05
CA LEU A 115 19.34 1.47 -14.00
C LEU A 115 19.34 2.21 -15.35
N LEU A 116 18.17 2.67 -15.81
CA LEU A 116 18.03 3.54 -16.98
C LEU A 116 18.79 4.86 -16.80
N LEU A 117 18.60 5.53 -15.67
CA LEU A 117 19.29 6.78 -15.36
C LEU A 117 20.80 6.58 -15.28
N LYS A 118 21.23 5.49 -14.65
CA LYS A 118 22.66 5.11 -14.58
C LYS A 118 23.25 4.86 -15.97
N GLU A 119 22.57 4.11 -16.81
CA GLU A 119 22.99 3.84 -18.18
C GLU A 119 23.07 5.13 -19.01
N TYR A 120 22.06 6.00 -18.88
CA TYR A 120 22.04 7.28 -19.56
C TYR A 120 23.22 8.19 -19.16
N GLN A 121 23.53 8.24 -17.87
CA GLN A 121 24.67 9.02 -17.36
C GLN A 121 26.02 8.51 -17.87
N LEU A 122 26.18 7.20 -18.03
CA LEU A 122 27.44 6.58 -18.47
C LEU A 122 27.62 6.59 -19.99
N ASN A 123 26.55 6.29 -20.75
CA ASN A 123 26.62 5.95 -22.18
C ASN A 123 25.63 6.76 -23.05
N GLY A 124 24.91 7.72 -22.45
CA GLY A 124 23.88 8.48 -23.16
C GLY A 124 22.74 7.58 -23.67
N ARG A 125 22.19 7.91 -24.85
CA ARG A 125 21.12 7.15 -25.50
C ARG A 125 21.66 5.92 -26.25
N SER A 126 22.29 5.02 -25.51
CA SER A 126 22.80 3.75 -26.06
C SER A 126 21.66 2.81 -26.50
N LYS A 127 21.99 1.78 -27.32
CA LYS A 127 21.02 0.70 -27.64
C LYS A 127 20.50 0.03 -26.37
N LYS A 128 21.37 -0.18 -25.39
CA LYS A 128 21.01 -0.77 -24.08
C LYS A 128 20.02 0.13 -23.35
N TYR A 129 20.23 1.45 -23.30
CA TYR A 129 19.28 2.40 -22.73
C TYR A 129 17.89 2.28 -23.39
N LEU A 130 17.84 2.27 -24.73
CA LEU A 130 16.58 2.15 -25.47
C LEU A 130 15.85 0.83 -25.17
N THR A 131 16.59 -0.30 -25.13
CA THR A 131 16.02 -1.61 -24.77
C THR A 131 15.44 -1.60 -23.35
N MET A 132 16.15 -1.02 -22.39
CA MET A 132 15.67 -0.91 -21.02
C MET A 132 14.46 0.02 -20.89
N LEU A 133 14.42 1.11 -21.65
CA LEU A 133 13.27 2.03 -21.70
C LEU A 133 12.03 1.33 -22.23
N VAL A 134 12.16 0.60 -23.33
CA VAL A 134 11.06 -0.21 -23.88
C VAL A 134 10.60 -1.27 -22.89
N GLY A 135 11.53 -1.98 -22.26
CA GLY A 135 11.22 -2.96 -21.22
C GLY A 135 10.47 -2.35 -20.02
N TRP A 136 10.83 -1.15 -19.59
CA TRP A 136 10.13 -0.44 -18.54
C TRP A 136 8.71 -0.03 -18.95
N LEU A 137 8.53 0.47 -20.19
CA LEU A 137 7.21 0.78 -20.71
C LEU A 137 6.30 -0.45 -20.72
N PHE A 138 6.80 -1.61 -21.17
CA PHE A 138 6.03 -2.85 -21.12
C PHE A 138 5.72 -3.29 -19.68
N LEU A 139 6.69 -3.23 -18.79
CA LEU A 139 6.51 -3.56 -17.37
C LEU A 139 5.41 -2.69 -16.74
N PHE A 140 5.31 -1.43 -17.14
CA PHE A 140 4.31 -0.51 -16.61
C PHE A 140 2.94 -0.68 -17.27
N LEU A 141 2.90 -0.72 -18.60
CA LEU A 141 1.66 -0.68 -19.38
C LEU A 141 0.90 -2.02 -19.38
N ILE A 142 1.60 -3.16 -19.40
CA ILE A 142 0.93 -4.47 -19.47
C ILE A 142 0.09 -4.73 -18.23
N PRO A 143 0.57 -4.62 -16.99
CA PRO A 143 -0.29 -4.83 -15.82
C PRO A 143 -1.44 -3.81 -15.77
N ALA A 144 -1.16 -2.53 -15.98
CA ALA A 144 -2.15 -1.48 -15.84
C ALA A 144 -3.29 -1.59 -16.86
N TYR A 145 -2.99 -1.89 -18.10
CA TYR A 145 -4.00 -1.81 -19.18
C TYR A 145 -4.44 -3.18 -19.71
N VAL A 146 -3.52 -4.14 -19.86
CA VAL A 146 -3.85 -5.45 -20.43
C VAL A 146 -4.44 -6.37 -19.37
N LEU A 147 -3.73 -6.60 -18.26
CA LEU A 147 -4.20 -7.51 -17.21
C LEU A 147 -5.44 -6.97 -16.53
N SER A 148 -5.46 -5.67 -16.18
CA SER A 148 -6.65 -5.06 -15.57
C SER A 148 -7.86 -5.07 -16.52
N GLY A 149 -7.66 -4.80 -17.80
CA GLY A 149 -8.74 -4.86 -18.79
C GLY A 149 -9.32 -6.26 -19.00
N LEU A 150 -8.53 -7.32 -18.81
CA LEU A 150 -9.01 -8.70 -18.86
C LEU A 150 -9.81 -9.06 -17.59
N SER A 151 -9.35 -8.64 -16.43
CA SER A 151 -10.02 -8.90 -15.14
C SER A 151 -11.38 -8.22 -15.05
N ILE A 152 -11.52 -6.95 -15.47
CA ILE A 152 -12.79 -6.21 -15.45
C ILE A 152 -13.89 -6.94 -16.23
N LYS A 153 -13.56 -7.57 -17.35
CA LYS A 153 -14.54 -8.30 -18.18
C LYS A 153 -15.12 -9.53 -17.48
N SER A 154 -14.42 -10.12 -16.53
CA SER A 154 -14.86 -11.32 -15.80
C SER A 154 -15.89 -11.03 -14.70
N VAL A 155 -15.92 -9.81 -14.17
CA VAL A 155 -16.76 -9.42 -13.02
C VAL A 155 -18.20 -9.07 -13.40
N GLN A 156 -18.52 -8.85 -14.67
CA GLN A 156 -19.83 -8.36 -15.12
C GLN A 156 -20.98 -9.39 -15.08
N GLN A 157 -20.80 -10.59 -14.55
CA GLN A 157 -21.82 -11.68 -14.58
C GLN A 157 -22.43 -12.03 -13.21
N GLY A 158 -22.33 -11.18 -12.22
CA GLY A 158 -22.91 -11.41 -10.88
C GLY A 158 -24.35 -10.91 -10.73
N THR A 159 -25.11 -11.53 -9.82
CA THR A 159 -26.38 -10.96 -9.32
C THR A 159 -26.09 -9.72 -8.48
N THR A 160 -26.83 -8.66 -8.73
CA THR A 160 -26.72 -7.42 -7.94
C THR A 160 -27.42 -7.60 -6.59
N ASN A 161 -26.69 -7.43 -5.49
CA ASN A 161 -27.25 -7.33 -4.15
C ASN A 161 -27.20 -5.87 -3.69
N ASN A 162 -28.19 -5.45 -2.92
CA ASN A 162 -28.12 -4.15 -2.25
C ASN A 162 -27.20 -4.26 -1.04
N ILE A 163 -26.16 -3.42 -1.00
CA ILE A 163 -25.24 -3.33 0.14
C ILE A 163 -25.46 -2.01 0.83
N VAL A 164 -25.76 -2.04 2.12
CA VAL A 164 -25.89 -0.85 2.95
C VAL A 164 -24.71 -0.77 3.91
N VAL A 165 -23.93 0.29 3.77
CA VAL A 165 -22.82 0.61 4.65
C VAL A 165 -23.28 1.64 5.67
N VAL A 166 -23.22 1.30 6.96
CA VAL A 166 -23.67 2.17 8.03
C VAL A 166 -22.50 2.93 8.65
N GLN A 167 -22.54 4.25 8.54
CA GLN A 167 -21.57 5.17 9.15
C GLN A 167 -22.21 5.88 10.36
N PRO A 168 -21.94 5.45 11.61
CA PRO A 168 -22.57 6.04 12.79
C PRO A 168 -22.02 7.41 13.17
N ASN A 169 -20.91 7.81 12.56
CA ASN A 169 -20.20 9.08 12.82
C ASN A 169 -19.94 9.32 14.33
N ILE A 170 -19.41 8.32 15.00
CA ILE A 170 -18.97 8.41 16.40
C ILE A 170 -17.63 9.12 16.45
N ASP A 171 -17.50 10.15 17.28
CA ASP A 171 -16.23 10.85 17.46
C ASP A 171 -15.17 9.88 18.02
N PRO A 172 -14.03 9.71 17.35
CA PRO A 172 -12.98 8.80 17.81
C PRO A 172 -12.38 9.21 19.16
N TYR A 173 -12.42 10.48 19.51
CA TYR A 173 -11.95 10.95 20.82
C TYR A 173 -12.93 10.62 21.94
N GLU A 174 -14.22 10.60 21.66
CA GLU A 174 -15.27 10.18 22.58
C GLU A 174 -15.35 8.65 22.71
N LYS A 175 -14.97 7.91 21.65
CA LYS A 175 -15.01 6.45 21.63
C LYS A 175 -14.14 5.78 22.70
N VAL A 176 -13.04 6.42 23.09
CA VAL A 176 -12.07 5.93 24.07
C VAL A 176 -12.36 6.47 25.48
N SER A 177 -13.15 7.53 25.58
CA SER A 177 -13.62 8.09 26.86
C SER A 177 -14.99 7.51 27.20
N ASP A 178 -15.29 7.32 28.49
CA ASP A 178 -16.62 6.91 28.95
C ASP A 178 -17.76 7.90 28.58
N VAL A 179 -17.41 8.99 27.91
CA VAL A 179 -18.31 10.06 27.45
C VAL A 179 -19.16 9.63 26.24
N ALA A 180 -18.69 8.74 25.41
CA ALA A 180 -19.42 8.29 24.19
C ALA A 180 -20.60 7.34 24.50
N GLY A 181 -20.86 7.06 25.77
CA GLY A 181 -21.81 6.04 26.21
C GLY A 181 -21.23 4.63 26.13
N SER A 182 -21.95 3.71 26.77
CA SER A 182 -21.56 2.30 26.77
C SER A 182 -21.48 1.74 25.35
N LEU A 183 -20.73 0.67 25.16
CA LEU A 183 -20.67 -0.09 23.89
C LEU A 183 -22.10 -0.41 23.39
N GLU A 184 -23.03 -0.67 24.30
CA GLU A 184 -24.44 -0.93 24.01
C GLU A 184 -25.16 0.27 23.38
N ALA A 185 -24.87 1.49 23.83
CA ALA A 185 -25.46 2.69 23.24
C ALA A 185 -24.94 2.93 21.82
N GLN A 186 -23.67 2.67 21.55
CA GLN A 186 -23.07 2.75 20.21
C GLN A 186 -23.66 1.68 19.28
N GLN A 187 -23.80 0.45 19.77
CA GLN A 187 -24.47 -0.63 19.04
C GLN A 187 -25.94 -0.31 18.75
N GLY A 188 -26.67 0.21 19.74
CA GLY A 188 -28.05 0.65 19.57
C GLY A 188 -28.19 1.73 18.49
N LYS A 189 -27.25 2.68 18.42
CA LYS A 189 -27.21 3.69 17.35
C LYS A 189 -27.00 3.06 15.97
N LEU A 190 -26.05 2.11 15.86
CA LEU A 190 -25.81 1.37 14.62
C LEU A 190 -27.07 0.63 14.15
N ILE A 191 -27.70 -0.14 15.03
CA ILE A 191 -28.92 -0.88 14.74
C ILE A 191 -30.06 0.05 14.30
N SER A 192 -30.30 1.14 15.04
CA SER A 192 -31.38 2.08 14.73
C SER A 192 -31.23 2.80 13.39
N ILE A 193 -29.97 3.01 12.93
CA ILE A 193 -29.69 3.58 11.61
C ILE A 193 -29.93 2.51 10.53
N SER A 194 -29.48 1.28 10.79
CA SER A 194 -29.61 0.15 9.87
C SER A 194 -31.07 -0.19 9.57
N GLU A 195 -31.92 -0.27 10.60
CA GLU A 195 -33.34 -0.63 10.49
C GLU A 195 -34.13 0.29 9.55
N LYS A 196 -33.65 1.53 9.33
CA LYS A 196 -34.32 2.50 8.44
C LYS A 196 -34.18 2.21 6.95
N VAL A 197 -33.20 1.41 6.58
CA VAL A 197 -32.78 1.21 5.17
C VAL A 197 -32.67 -0.27 4.75
N ILE A 198 -32.88 -1.21 5.67
CA ILE A 198 -32.83 -2.64 5.37
C ILE A 198 -34.15 -3.10 4.72
N ASP A 199 -34.02 -3.82 3.62
CA ASP A 199 -35.08 -4.62 3.01
C ASP A 199 -34.69 -6.10 2.96
N SER A 200 -35.57 -6.96 2.43
CA SER A 200 -35.36 -8.41 2.37
C SER A 200 -34.15 -8.84 1.50
N ASN A 201 -33.61 -7.94 0.67
CA ASN A 201 -32.51 -8.21 -0.26
C ASN A 201 -31.25 -7.43 0.10
N THR A 202 -31.18 -6.88 1.31
CA THR A 202 -30.07 -6.04 1.76
C THR A 202 -29.03 -6.84 2.53
N VAL A 203 -27.76 -6.69 2.19
CA VAL A 203 -26.61 -7.13 2.99
C VAL A 203 -26.12 -5.96 3.81
N LEU A 204 -26.13 -6.07 5.14
CA LEU A 204 -25.60 -5.08 6.06
C LEU A 204 -24.09 -5.32 6.28
N VAL A 205 -23.30 -4.27 6.13
CA VAL A 205 -21.85 -4.29 6.34
C VAL A 205 -21.44 -3.16 7.29
#